data_ace1075aef4e60a38d6d502da08bcd34
#
_entry.id   ace1075aef4e60a38d6d502da08bcd34
#
_cell.length_a   1.000
_cell.length_b   1.000
_cell.length_c   1.000
_cell.angle_alpha   90.00
_cell.angle_beta   90.00
_cell.angle_gamma   90.00
#
_symmetry.space_group_name_H-M   'P 1'
#
loop_
_entity.id
_entity.type
_entity.pdbx_description
1 polymer ?
#
loop_
_entity_poly.entity_id
_entity_poly.type
_entity_poly.pdbx_seq_one_letter_code
_entity_poly.pdbx_strand_id
1 'polypeptide(L)'
;MCRFEGYRVSQATVLRLLRDEGLLLPAAYQRERRQLAQRRRAAFAVEPTGPNQVWQLDFSEFETTTGGTWRIAGCRDYWSRYEHRWHVSPTANQHDAITAVELALADYEHMFGRPLIQACRHDPNGGVLPAVTVVIDNGGPFRSFRFEAFITAHPELRHVRTRVRSPGQNGSRERGFGSLKYERLFLEEIDDVLALVEHADSYRIEYNTVRPHEAIAWNRPAEVHLGAADPLLPNFPETENLPTTSRGTS
;
A
#
# COMPACT_ATOMS: atom_id res chain seq x y z
N MET A 1 -0.44 -2.63 -17.38
CA MET A 1 -0.19 -1.44 -18.22
C MET A 1 -0.58 -1.70 -19.67
N CYS A 2 0.11 -2.53 -20.47
CA CYS A 2 -0.18 -2.66 -21.90
C CYS A 2 -1.67 -2.81 -22.27
N ARG A 3 -2.44 -3.62 -21.56
CA ARG A 3 -3.87 -3.79 -21.85
C ARG A 3 -4.71 -2.55 -21.52
N PHE A 4 -4.37 -1.82 -20.46
CA PHE A 4 -5.04 -0.56 -20.14
C PHE A 4 -4.72 0.56 -21.14
N GLU A 5 -3.55 0.48 -21.77
CA GLU A 5 -3.11 1.38 -22.84
C GLU A 5 -3.58 0.93 -24.24
N GLY A 6 -4.41 -0.12 -24.32
CA GLY A 6 -4.93 -0.62 -25.57
C GLY A 6 -3.99 -1.53 -26.39
N TYR A 7 -2.85 -1.94 -25.84
CA TYR A 7 -1.92 -2.82 -26.55
C TYR A 7 -2.28 -4.30 -26.38
N ARG A 8 -2.38 -5.04 -27.49
CA ARG A 8 -2.58 -6.49 -27.48
C ARG A 8 -1.23 -7.21 -27.54
N VAL A 9 -0.69 -7.58 -26.40
CA VAL A 9 0.55 -8.37 -26.30
C VAL A 9 0.31 -9.61 -25.48
N SER A 10 0.92 -10.74 -25.87
CA SER A 10 0.86 -11.96 -25.08
C SER A 10 1.78 -11.87 -23.87
N GLN A 11 1.42 -12.56 -22.79
CA GLN A 11 2.29 -12.67 -21.62
C GLN A 11 3.68 -13.23 -21.97
N ALA A 12 3.73 -14.20 -22.89
CA ALA A 12 4.99 -14.79 -23.36
C ALA A 12 5.88 -13.74 -24.07
N THR A 13 5.29 -12.84 -24.86
CA THR A 13 6.03 -11.76 -25.53
C THR A 13 6.62 -10.80 -24.48
N VAL A 14 5.83 -10.38 -23.49
CA VAL A 14 6.30 -9.50 -22.42
C VAL A 14 7.43 -10.16 -21.62
N LEU A 15 7.27 -11.43 -21.23
CA LEU A 15 8.30 -12.17 -20.49
C LEU A 15 9.59 -12.34 -21.29
N ARG A 16 9.50 -12.52 -22.61
CA ARG A 16 10.68 -12.60 -23.46
C ARG A 16 11.43 -11.28 -23.47
N LEU A 17 10.73 -10.16 -23.73
CA LEU A 17 11.34 -8.83 -23.72
C LEU A 17 12.00 -8.51 -22.38
N LEU A 18 11.31 -8.76 -21.27
CA LEU A 18 11.87 -8.54 -19.95
C LEU A 18 13.11 -9.41 -19.67
N ARG A 19 13.16 -10.64 -20.24
CA ARG A 19 14.33 -11.51 -20.10
C ARG A 19 15.50 -10.98 -20.94
N ASP A 20 15.23 -10.57 -22.16
CA ASP A 20 16.25 -10.08 -23.09
C ASP A 20 16.89 -8.79 -22.56
N GLU A 21 16.13 -7.97 -21.85
CA GLU A 21 16.59 -6.75 -21.15
C GLU A 21 17.16 -7.00 -19.75
N GLY A 22 17.23 -8.26 -19.28
CA GLY A 22 17.77 -8.58 -17.95
C GLY A 22 16.90 -8.15 -16.79
N LEU A 23 15.63 -7.79 -17.01
CA LEU A 23 14.71 -7.25 -16.01
C LEU A 23 13.92 -8.33 -15.24
N LEU A 24 14.19 -9.61 -15.48
CA LEU A 24 13.57 -10.71 -14.73
C LEU A 24 14.31 -10.99 -13.42
N LEU A 25 13.57 -10.95 -12.33
CA LEU A 25 14.09 -11.33 -11.01
C LEU A 25 14.41 -12.85 -10.97
N PRO A 26 15.51 -13.26 -10.30
CA PRO A 26 15.89 -14.68 -10.14
C PRO A 26 14.75 -15.52 -9.56
N ALA A 27 14.63 -16.77 -9.99
CA ALA A 27 13.59 -17.71 -9.51
C ALA A 27 13.64 -17.98 -7.99
N ALA A 28 14.82 -17.86 -7.37
CA ALA A 28 14.99 -17.96 -5.93
C ALA A 28 14.23 -16.86 -5.19
N TYR A 29 14.31 -15.62 -5.68
CA TYR A 29 13.61 -14.47 -5.14
C TYR A 29 12.07 -14.62 -5.23
N GLN A 30 11.57 -15.18 -6.33
CA GLN A 30 10.13 -15.45 -6.47
C GLN A 30 9.64 -16.51 -5.48
N ARG A 31 10.44 -17.52 -5.17
CA ARG A 31 10.15 -18.55 -4.16
C ARG A 31 10.09 -17.94 -2.76
N GLU A 32 11.07 -17.12 -2.42
CA GLU A 32 11.11 -16.40 -1.14
C GLU A 32 9.89 -15.48 -0.98
N ARG A 33 9.51 -14.73 -2.02
CA ARG A 33 8.28 -13.92 -2.04
C ARG A 33 7.02 -14.73 -1.74
N ARG A 34 6.88 -15.93 -2.32
CA ARG A 34 5.73 -16.82 -2.06
C ARG A 34 5.70 -17.32 -0.62
N GLN A 35 6.85 -17.72 -0.08
CA GLN A 35 6.95 -18.16 1.32
C GLN A 35 6.63 -17.04 2.30
N LEU A 36 7.12 -15.83 2.05
CA LEU A 36 6.81 -14.64 2.85
C LEU A 36 5.32 -14.26 2.75
N ALA A 37 4.68 -14.46 1.60
CA ALA A 37 3.24 -14.24 1.43
C ALA A 37 2.40 -15.27 2.21
N GLN A 38 2.82 -16.55 2.22
CA GLN A 38 2.17 -17.60 3.02
C GLN A 38 2.27 -17.33 4.53
N ARG A 39 3.45 -16.96 5.01
CA ARG A 39 3.67 -16.63 6.43
C ARG A 39 2.83 -15.44 6.91
N ARG A 40 2.57 -14.46 6.01
CA ARG A 40 1.70 -13.31 6.31
C ARG A 40 0.24 -13.70 6.49
N ARG A 41 -0.29 -14.56 5.61
CA ARG A 41 -1.66 -15.07 5.74
C ARG A 41 -1.89 -15.79 7.07
N ALA A 42 -0.90 -16.56 7.51
CA ALA A 42 -0.96 -17.24 8.81
C ALA A 42 -0.86 -16.31 10.04
N ALA A 43 -0.50 -15.04 9.84
CA ALA A 43 -0.36 -14.07 10.94
C ALA A 43 -1.67 -13.40 11.37
N PHE A 44 -2.68 -13.42 10.52
CA PHE A 44 -4.01 -12.89 10.86
C PHE A 44 -4.89 -14.02 11.42
N ALA A 45 -5.45 -13.80 12.60
CA ALA A 45 -6.42 -14.75 13.20
C ALA A 45 -7.68 -14.92 12.32
N VAL A 46 -8.02 -13.88 11.55
CA VAL A 46 -9.08 -13.87 10.53
C VAL A 46 -8.52 -13.14 9.30
N GLU A 47 -8.59 -13.78 8.13
CA GLU A 47 -8.16 -13.14 6.88
C GLU A 47 -9.15 -12.02 6.52
N PRO A 48 -8.65 -10.80 6.16
CA PRO A 48 -9.54 -9.73 5.72
C PRO A 48 -10.33 -10.13 4.48
N THR A 49 -11.60 -9.76 4.45
CA THR A 49 -12.54 -10.07 3.36
C THR A 49 -12.95 -8.84 2.56
N GLY A 50 -12.41 -7.68 2.90
CA GLY A 50 -12.70 -6.42 2.24
C GLY A 50 -11.73 -5.30 2.64
N PRO A 51 -11.85 -4.14 1.97
CA PRO A 51 -11.04 -2.97 2.29
C PRO A 51 -11.40 -2.42 3.68
N ASN A 52 -10.48 -1.65 4.26
CA ASN A 52 -10.64 -0.99 5.55
C ASN A 52 -10.91 -1.94 6.74
N GLN A 53 -10.43 -3.18 6.67
CA GLN A 53 -10.43 -4.12 7.80
C GLN A 53 -9.06 -4.22 8.45
N VAL A 54 -7.99 -4.07 7.67
CA VAL A 54 -6.61 -4.12 8.15
C VAL A 54 -5.78 -3.05 7.44
N TRP A 55 -5.21 -2.13 8.23
CA TRP A 55 -4.21 -1.19 7.77
C TRP A 55 -2.83 -1.56 8.30
N GLN A 56 -1.82 -1.45 7.47
CA GLN A 56 -0.43 -1.66 7.84
C GLN A 56 0.25 -0.29 7.94
N LEU A 57 0.71 0.07 9.13
CA LEU A 57 1.46 1.29 9.40
C LEU A 57 2.95 0.98 9.52
N ASP A 58 3.78 1.76 8.87
CA ASP A 58 5.23 1.63 8.91
C ASP A 58 5.93 2.96 8.59
N PHE A 59 7.23 3.01 8.86
CA PHE A 59 8.12 4.10 8.52
C PHE A 59 9.12 3.68 7.46
N SER A 60 9.49 4.62 6.61
CA SER A 60 10.63 4.51 5.71
C SER A 60 11.52 5.74 5.83
N GLU A 61 12.79 5.62 5.46
CA GLU A 61 13.75 6.73 5.49
C GLU A 61 14.17 7.07 4.07
N PHE A 62 14.43 8.35 3.83
CA PHE A 62 15.06 8.84 2.62
C PHE A 62 15.98 10.00 2.96
N GLU A 63 17.18 10.02 2.37
CA GLU A 63 18.16 11.09 2.52
C GLU A 63 18.12 11.98 1.30
N THR A 64 17.87 13.28 1.51
CA THR A 64 17.91 14.30 0.47
C THR A 64 19.32 14.85 0.31
N THR A 65 19.65 15.40 -0.87
CA THR A 65 21.01 15.84 -1.18
C THR A 65 21.49 17.01 -0.32
N THR A 66 20.58 17.90 0.07
CA THR A 66 20.91 19.10 0.87
C THR A 66 20.21 19.18 2.22
N GLY A 67 19.15 18.42 2.45
CA GLY A 67 18.22 18.59 3.58
C GLY A 67 18.26 17.52 4.66
N GLY A 68 19.15 16.53 4.60
CA GLY A 68 19.31 15.49 5.60
C GLY A 68 18.34 14.32 5.44
N THR A 69 18.17 13.53 6.50
CA THR A 69 17.36 12.29 6.48
C THR A 69 15.93 12.56 6.93
N TRP A 70 14.99 12.18 6.08
CA TRP A 70 13.55 12.32 6.31
C TRP A 70 12.88 10.96 6.52
N ARG A 71 11.80 10.97 7.25
CA ARG A 71 10.97 9.78 7.54
C ARG A 71 9.62 9.92 6.87
N ILE A 72 9.21 8.88 6.16
CA ILE A 72 7.92 8.78 5.49
C ILE A 72 7.11 7.76 6.28
N ALA A 73 6.05 8.22 6.94
CA ALA A 73 5.12 7.39 7.68
C ALA A 73 3.80 7.26 6.92
N GLY A 74 3.19 6.08 6.88
CA GLY A 74 1.89 5.95 6.22
C GLY A 74 1.21 4.61 6.45
N CYS A 75 -0.10 4.64 6.29
CA CYS A 75 -0.95 3.47 6.32
C CYS A 75 -1.21 2.94 4.91
N ARG A 76 -1.27 1.60 4.80
CA ARG A 76 -1.66 0.90 3.59
C ARG A 76 -2.77 -0.08 3.90
N ASP A 77 -3.84 -0.04 3.12
CA ASP A 77 -4.87 -1.07 3.21
C ASP A 77 -4.33 -2.43 2.76
N TYR A 78 -4.48 -3.44 3.59
CA TYR A 78 -3.95 -4.78 3.31
C TYR A 78 -4.66 -5.48 2.16
N TRP A 79 -6.01 -5.30 2.06
CA TRP A 79 -6.84 -5.96 1.06
C TRP A 79 -6.64 -5.37 -0.33
N SER A 80 -6.90 -4.07 -0.47
CA SER A 80 -6.86 -3.37 -1.75
C SER A 80 -5.46 -2.94 -2.20
N ARG A 81 -4.48 -2.94 -1.30
CA ARG A 81 -3.15 -2.36 -1.50
C ARG A 81 -3.15 -0.83 -1.59
N TYR A 82 -4.25 -0.19 -1.29
CA TYR A 82 -4.38 1.26 -1.34
C TYR A 82 -3.44 1.94 -0.34
N GLU A 83 -2.67 2.91 -0.82
CA GLU A 83 -1.77 3.74 -0.01
C GLU A 83 -2.51 5.02 0.40
N HIS A 84 -2.80 5.15 1.70
CA HIS A 84 -3.30 6.41 2.26
C HIS A 84 -2.23 7.49 2.19
N ARG A 85 -2.61 8.76 2.41
CA ARG A 85 -1.66 9.87 2.44
C ARG A 85 -0.52 9.60 3.42
N TRP A 86 0.66 10.04 3.03
CA TRP A 86 1.88 9.86 3.81
C TRP A 86 2.23 11.12 4.59
N HIS A 87 2.77 10.93 5.78
CA HIS A 87 3.37 11.98 6.59
C HIS A 87 4.87 11.96 6.41
N VAL A 88 5.48 13.12 6.10
CA VAL A 88 6.93 13.27 5.98
C VAL A 88 7.43 14.14 7.12
N SER A 89 8.42 13.65 7.87
CA SER A 89 8.95 14.30 9.07
C SER A 89 10.46 14.05 9.20
N PRO A 90 11.22 14.93 9.87
CA PRO A 90 12.61 14.65 10.21
C PRO A 90 12.76 13.59 11.32
N THR A 91 11.65 13.17 11.93
CA THR A 91 11.64 12.20 13.04
C THR A 91 10.81 10.96 12.70
N ALA A 92 11.01 9.89 13.49
CA ALA A 92 10.14 8.71 13.52
C ALA A 92 9.71 8.47 14.96
N ASN A 93 8.75 9.24 15.44
CA ASN A 93 8.27 9.18 16.81
C ASN A 93 6.75 8.90 16.85
N GLN A 94 6.18 8.86 18.07
CA GLN A 94 4.77 8.57 18.27
C GLN A 94 3.83 9.61 17.64
N HIS A 95 4.24 10.87 17.51
CA HIS A 95 3.41 11.90 16.87
C HIS A 95 3.32 11.65 15.37
N ASP A 96 4.44 11.28 14.74
CA ASP A 96 4.47 10.95 13.31
C ASP A 96 3.60 9.72 13.01
N ALA A 97 3.61 8.71 13.90
CA ALA A 97 2.75 7.54 13.80
C ALA A 97 1.26 7.90 13.92
N ILE A 98 0.91 8.76 14.88
CA ILE A 98 -0.46 9.25 15.07
C ILE A 98 -0.90 10.02 13.84
N THR A 99 -0.11 10.97 13.36
CA THR A 99 -0.43 11.77 12.17
C THR A 99 -0.68 10.90 10.94
N ALA A 100 0.12 9.83 10.75
CA ALA A 100 -0.10 8.91 9.63
C ALA A 100 -1.46 8.17 9.72
N VAL A 101 -1.92 7.82 10.93
CA VAL A 101 -3.25 7.22 11.13
C VAL A 101 -4.36 8.27 10.94
N GLU A 102 -4.17 9.49 11.45
CA GLU A 102 -5.13 10.60 11.25
C GLU A 102 -5.32 10.92 9.76
N LEU A 103 -4.23 10.92 8.97
CA LEU A 103 -4.31 11.09 7.53
C LEU A 103 -5.10 9.95 6.86
N ALA A 104 -4.93 8.71 7.31
CA ALA A 104 -5.70 7.58 6.78
C ALA A 104 -7.19 7.67 7.15
N LEU A 105 -7.52 8.11 8.37
CA LEU A 105 -8.91 8.38 8.79
C LEU A 105 -9.53 9.50 7.96
N ALA A 106 -8.79 10.58 7.71
CA ALA A 106 -9.26 11.69 6.89
C ALA A 106 -9.43 11.29 5.41
N ASP A 107 -8.56 10.42 4.88
CA ASP A 107 -8.74 9.85 3.54
C ASP A 107 -9.99 8.99 3.46
N TYR A 108 -10.24 8.16 4.48
CA TYR A 108 -11.47 7.37 4.56
C TYR A 108 -12.71 8.28 4.53
N GLU A 109 -12.74 9.31 5.37
CA GLU A 109 -13.86 10.25 5.42
C GLU A 109 -14.06 10.97 4.08
N HIS A 110 -12.98 11.41 3.45
CA HIS A 110 -13.02 12.04 2.13
C HIS A 110 -13.59 11.11 1.05
N MET A 111 -13.16 9.84 1.03
CA MET A 111 -13.58 8.87 0.02
C MET A 111 -15.02 8.37 0.21
N PHE A 112 -15.44 8.17 1.46
CA PHE A 112 -16.73 7.54 1.77
C PHE A 112 -17.80 8.53 2.28
N GLY A 113 -17.46 9.82 2.40
CA GLY A 113 -18.36 10.90 2.81
C GLY A 113 -18.84 10.82 4.27
N ARG A 114 -18.18 9.99 5.10
CA ARG A 114 -18.50 9.83 6.52
C ARG A 114 -17.28 9.35 7.31
N PRO A 115 -17.15 9.74 8.59
CA PRO A 115 -16.08 9.22 9.45
C PRO A 115 -16.17 7.69 9.63
N LEU A 116 -15.01 7.05 9.81
CA LEU A 116 -14.91 5.59 9.98
C LEU A 116 -15.76 5.07 11.15
N ILE A 117 -15.86 5.82 12.24
CA ILE A 117 -16.68 5.47 13.41
C ILE A 117 -18.15 5.21 13.06
N GLN A 118 -18.70 5.91 12.07
CA GLN A 118 -20.10 5.71 11.61
C GLN A 118 -20.28 4.44 10.78
N ALA A 119 -19.20 3.81 10.32
CA ALA A 119 -19.23 2.53 9.62
C ALA A 119 -19.09 1.33 10.55
N CYS A 120 -18.81 1.56 11.85
CA CYS A 120 -18.62 0.52 12.83
C CYS A 120 -19.92 -0.20 13.19
N ARG A 121 -19.80 -1.49 13.45
CA ARG A 121 -20.90 -2.26 14.08
C ARG A 121 -20.88 -2.02 15.59
N HIS A 122 -22.00 -2.34 16.23
CA HIS A 122 -22.12 -2.30 17.68
C HIS A 122 -22.37 -3.71 18.21
N ASP A 123 -21.86 -3.99 19.39
CA ASP A 123 -22.18 -5.21 20.11
C ASP A 123 -23.61 -5.13 20.72
N PRO A 124 -24.16 -6.24 21.27
CA PRO A 124 -25.48 -6.24 21.88
C PRO A 124 -25.63 -5.26 23.08
N ASN A 125 -24.54 -4.81 23.68
CA ASN A 125 -24.52 -3.88 24.80
C ASN A 125 -24.30 -2.42 24.34
N GLY A 126 -24.24 -2.17 23.03
CA GLY A 126 -24.05 -0.85 22.44
C GLY A 126 -22.56 -0.41 22.33
N GLY A 127 -21.61 -1.30 22.64
CA GLY A 127 -20.19 -1.04 22.47
C GLY A 127 -19.80 -1.02 20.98
N VAL A 128 -18.91 -0.12 20.60
CA VAL A 128 -18.39 -0.03 19.22
C VAL A 128 -17.44 -1.20 18.97
N LEU A 129 -17.69 -1.96 17.90
CA LEU A 129 -16.76 -2.98 17.42
C LEU A 129 -15.78 -2.34 16.44
N PRO A 130 -14.45 -2.40 16.69
CA PRO A 130 -13.45 -1.81 15.80
C PRO A 130 -13.61 -2.28 14.35
N ALA A 131 -13.68 -1.35 13.42
CA ALA A 131 -13.76 -1.63 11.99
C ALA A 131 -12.38 -1.98 11.43
N VAL A 132 -11.34 -1.26 11.86
CA VAL A 132 -9.97 -1.41 11.33
C VAL A 132 -9.03 -1.94 12.39
N THR A 133 -8.23 -2.93 12.00
CA THR A 133 -7.06 -3.39 12.76
C THR A 133 -5.81 -2.74 12.18
N VAL A 134 -5.17 -1.84 12.92
CA VAL A 134 -3.88 -1.25 12.55
C VAL A 134 -2.76 -2.20 12.95
N VAL A 135 -2.07 -2.76 11.96
CA VAL A 135 -0.92 -3.65 12.16
C VAL A 135 0.36 -2.82 12.12
N ILE A 136 1.13 -2.92 13.18
CA ILE A 136 2.38 -2.19 13.40
C ILE A 136 3.51 -3.15 13.74
N ASP A 137 4.76 -2.71 13.56
CA ASP A 137 5.90 -3.44 14.07
C ASP A 137 6.10 -3.22 15.59
N ASN A 138 7.21 -3.72 16.14
CA ASN A 138 7.57 -3.52 17.55
C ASN A 138 8.46 -2.28 17.78
N GLY A 139 8.48 -1.33 16.85
CA GLY A 139 9.26 -0.10 16.95
C GLY A 139 8.88 0.78 18.14
N GLY A 140 9.83 1.58 18.61
CA GLY A 140 9.66 2.48 19.74
C GLY A 140 8.43 3.39 19.66
N PRO A 141 8.18 4.06 18.52
CA PRO A 141 7.03 4.96 18.33
C PRO A 141 5.69 4.32 18.70
N PHE A 142 5.50 3.05 18.34
CA PHE A 142 4.25 2.31 18.51
C PHE A 142 4.05 1.71 19.93
N ARG A 143 5.10 1.78 20.77
CA ARG A 143 5.07 1.29 22.17
C ARG A 143 4.82 2.42 23.16
N SER A 144 4.65 3.64 22.69
CA SER A 144 4.47 4.80 23.53
C SER A 144 3.07 4.85 24.13
N PHE A 145 2.97 5.37 25.36
CA PHE A 145 1.70 5.63 26.03
C PHE A 145 0.78 6.54 25.18
N ARG A 146 1.35 7.52 24.47
CA ARG A 146 0.57 8.45 23.64
C ARG A 146 -0.10 7.76 22.46
N PHE A 147 0.62 6.85 21.79
CA PHE A 147 0.04 6.08 20.68
C PHE A 147 -1.07 5.15 21.19
N GLU A 148 -0.86 4.49 22.34
CA GLU A 148 -1.89 3.65 22.95
C GLU A 148 -3.11 4.47 23.39
N ALA A 149 -2.92 5.65 23.96
CA ALA A 149 -4.00 6.55 24.33
C ALA A 149 -4.77 7.04 23.10
N PHE A 150 -4.08 7.35 22.01
CA PHE A 150 -4.71 7.71 20.74
C PHE A 150 -5.61 6.58 20.21
N ILE A 151 -5.10 5.35 20.15
CA ILE A 151 -5.91 4.18 19.72
C ILE A 151 -7.11 3.97 20.67
N THR A 152 -6.93 4.14 21.97
CA THR A 152 -8.03 4.00 22.95
C THR A 152 -9.11 5.06 22.75
N ALA A 153 -8.75 6.27 22.33
CA ALA A 153 -9.69 7.35 22.03
C ALA A 153 -10.44 7.16 20.71
N HIS A 154 -10.01 6.20 19.86
CA HIS A 154 -10.62 5.88 18.57
C HIS A 154 -11.20 4.45 18.59
N PRO A 155 -12.45 4.27 19.09
CA PRO A 155 -13.04 2.94 19.25
C PRO A 155 -13.27 2.20 17.92
N GLU A 156 -13.23 2.91 16.78
CA GLU A 156 -13.23 2.33 15.43
C GLU A 156 -11.92 1.63 15.07
N LEU A 157 -10.84 1.88 15.83
CA LEU A 157 -9.52 1.30 15.60
C LEU A 157 -9.17 0.28 16.69
N ARG A 158 -8.45 -0.75 16.27
CA ARG A 158 -7.70 -1.66 17.14
C ARG A 158 -6.28 -1.78 16.62
N HIS A 159 -5.27 -1.76 17.46
CA HIS A 159 -3.92 -2.05 16.99
C HIS A 159 -3.45 -3.45 17.38
N VAL A 160 -2.64 -4.05 16.52
CA VAL A 160 -1.98 -5.34 16.74
C VAL A 160 -0.50 -5.19 16.38
N ARG A 161 0.36 -5.55 17.32
CA ARG A 161 1.80 -5.59 17.09
C ARG A 161 2.20 -6.91 16.44
N THR A 162 3.05 -6.85 15.43
CA THR A 162 3.63 -8.06 14.85
C THR A 162 4.53 -8.76 15.88
N ARG A 163 4.64 -10.08 15.78
CA ARG A 163 5.52 -10.84 16.69
C ARG A 163 6.99 -10.45 16.44
N VAL A 164 7.77 -10.36 17.53
CA VAL A 164 9.22 -10.13 17.46
C VAL A 164 9.86 -11.20 16.57
N ARG A 165 10.70 -10.79 15.62
CA ARG A 165 11.38 -11.65 14.64
C ARG A 165 10.45 -12.36 13.62
N SER A 166 9.31 -11.76 13.30
CA SER A 166 8.43 -12.23 12.23
C SER A 166 8.42 -11.24 11.03
N PRO A 167 9.52 -11.10 10.29
CA PRO A 167 9.67 -10.10 9.22
C PRO A 167 8.64 -10.24 8.09
N GLY A 168 7.98 -11.40 7.99
CA GLY A 168 6.94 -11.60 6.99
C GLY A 168 5.62 -10.88 7.23
N GLN A 169 5.36 -10.39 8.44
CA GLN A 169 4.06 -9.78 8.78
C GLN A 169 3.92 -8.35 8.24
N ASN A 170 5.02 -7.59 8.18
CA ASN A 170 5.03 -6.23 7.61
C ASN A 170 5.67 -6.12 6.21
N GLY A 171 6.21 -7.21 5.68
CA GLY A 171 6.92 -7.24 4.39
C GLY A 171 6.09 -6.85 3.15
N SER A 172 4.76 -6.65 3.27
CA SER A 172 3.95 -6.01 2.22
C SER A 172 4.14 -4.50 2.23
N ARG A 173 4.25 -3.92 3.42
CA ARG A 173 4.46 -2.50 3.61
C ARG A 173 5.91 -2.10 3.26
N GLU A 174 6.89 -2.87 3.73
CA GLU A 174 8.30 -2.70 3.38
C GLU A 174 8.50 -2.69 1.86
N ARG A 175 7.77 -3.54 1.13
CA ARG A 175 7.80 -3.54 -0.35
C ARG A 175 7.13 -2.33 -0.97
N GLY A 176 6.07 -1.78 -0.37
CA GLY A 176 5.44 -0.55 -0.84
C GLY A 176 6.44 0.61 -0.82
N PHE A 177 7.14 0.78 0.29
CA PHE A 177 8.21 1.77 0.38
C PHE A 177 9.44 1.43 -0.48
N GLY A 178 9.77 0.14 -0.63
CA GLY A 178 10.78 -0.30 -1.57
C GLY A 178 10.45 0.13 -3.01
N SER A 179 9.21 -0.11 -3.45
CA SER A 179 8.75 0.33 -4.78
C SER A 179 8.85 1.85 -4.94
N LEU A 180 8.41 2.63 -3.95
CA LEU A 180 8.58 4.10 -3.98
C LEU A 180 10.05 4.49 -4.18
N LYS A 181 10.96 3.91 -3.40
CA LYS A 181 12.38 4.23 -3.47
C LYS A 181 13.00 3.88 -4.82
N TYR A 182 12.83 2.64 -5.26
CA TYR A 182 13.51 2.13 -6.46
C TYR A 182 12.84 2.56 -7.77
N GLU A 183 11.56 2.87 -7.75
CA GLU A 183 10.83 3.23 -8.98
C GLU A 183 10.66 4.74 -9.14
N ARG A 184 10.93 5.52 -8.08
CA ARG A 184 10.81 6.98 -8.13
C ARG A 184 11.99 7.68 -7.45
N LEU A 185 12.16 7.55 -6.13
CA LEU A 185 13.04 8.44 -5.38
C LEU A 185 14.51 8.30 -5.75
N PHE A 186 15.00 7.10 -6.08
CA PHE A 186 16.39 6.89 -6.49
C PHE A 186 16.65 7.20 -7.96
N LEU A 187 15.62 7.51 -8.74
CA LEU A 187 15.72 7.89 -10.13
C LEU A 187 15.72 9.40 -10.34
N GLU A 188 15.42 10.15 -9.28
CA GLU A 188 15.25 11.60 -9.31
C GLU A 188 16.29 12.28 -8.42
N GLU A 189 16.65 13.53 -8.74
CA GLU A 189 17.45 14.38 -7.88
C GLU A 189 16.52 15.09 -6.90
N ILE A 190 16.56 14.67 -5.62
CA ILE A 190 15.68 15.16 -4.57
C ILE A 190 16.53 15.96 -3.56
N ASP A 191 16.48 17.26 -3.69
CA ASP A 191 17.35 18.16 -2.92
C ASP A 191 16.86 18.40 -1.49
N ASP A 192 15.56 18.56 -1.32
CA ASP A 192 14.96 18.94 -0.04
C ASP A 192 13.66 18.20 0.26
N VAL A 193 13.04 18.52 1.39
CA VAL A 193 11.79 17.89 1.83
C VAL A 193 10.60 18.23 0.93
N LEU A 194 10.56 19.40 0.31
CA LEU A 194 9.45 19.79 -0.56
C LEU A 194 9.45 18.95 -1.83
N ALA A 195 10.61 18.80 -2.46
CA ALA A 195 10.80 17.90 -3.59
C ALA A 195 10.47 16.44 -3.19
N LEU A 196 10.92 15.98 -2.01
CA LEU A 196 10.59 14.64 -1.51
C LEU A 196 9.07 14.43 -1.39
N VAL A 197 8.35 15.39 -0.81
CA VAL A 197 6.89 15.30 -0.64
C VAL A 197 6.20 15.28 -2.00
N GLU A 198 6.60 16.13 -2.94
CA GLU A 198 6.02 16.19 -4.28
C GLU A 198 6.20 14.86 -5.04
N HIS A 199 7.41 14.32 -5.07
CA HIS A 199 7.70 13.03 -5.71
C HIS A 199 6.97 11.87 -5.03
N ALA A 200 6.93 11.85 -3.70
CA ALA A 200 6.24 10.82 -2.94
C ALA A 200 4.72 10.84 -3.19
N ASP A 201 4.08 12.02 -3.15
CA ASP A 201 2.64 12.15 -3.40
C ASP A 201 2.27 11.83 -4.85
N SER A 202 3.04 12.31 -5.81
CA SER A 202 2.85 11.98 -7.22
C SER A 202 2.93 10.45 -7.44
N TYR A 203 3.93 9.79 -6.88
CA TYR A 203 4.05 8.34 -6.94
C TYR A 203 2.88 7.62 -6.26
N ARG A 204 2.42 8.07 -5.09
CA ARG A 204 1.29 7.49 -4.37
C ARG A 204 0.00 7.56 -5.18
N ILE A 205 -0.25 8.69 -5.86
CA ILE A 205 -1.39 8.87 -6.75
C ILE A 205 -1.30 7.90 -7.93
N GLU A 206 -0.15 7.85 -8.62
CA GLU A 206 0.10 6.92 -9.73
C GLU A 206 -0.04 5.46 -9.28
N TYR A 207 0.51 5.11 -8.12
CA TYR A 207 0.42 3.79 -7.51
C TYR A 207 -1.03 3.35 -7.30
N ASN A 208 -1.87 4.24 -6.78
CA ASN A 208 -3.26 3.93 -6.48
C ASN A 208 -4.16 3.91 -7.71
N THR A 209 -3.92 4.80 -8.69
CA THR A 209 -4.90 5.07 -9.76
C THR A 209 -4.48 4.57 -11.14
N VAL A 210 -3.19 4.36 -11.37
CA VAL A 210 -2.65 4.00 -12.69
C VAL A 210 -2.02 2.61 -12.70
N ARG A 211 -1.25 2.28 -11.67
CA ARG A 211 -0.44 1.07 -11.62
C ARG A 211 -1.26 -0.18 -11.32
N PRO A 212 -1.27 -1.22 -12.20
CA PRO A 212 -1.89 -2.50 -11.89
C PRO A 212 -1.02 -3.35 -10.95
N HIS A 213 -1.66 -4.11 -10.05
CA HIS A 213 -0.98 -4.93 -9.06
C HIS A 213 -1.34 -6.41 -9.15
N GLU A 214 -0.34 -7.27 -9.29
CA GLU A 214 -0.50 -8.72 -9.35
C GLU A 214 -1.30 -9.28 -8.16
N ALA A 215 -1.07 -8.74 -6.97
CA ALA A 215 -1.70 -9.23 -5.73
C ALA A 215 -3.22 -8.99 -5.66
N ILE A 216 -3.77 -8.18 -6.54
CA ILE A 216 -5.18 -7.86 -6.69
C ILE A 216 -5.65 -8.11 -8.13
N ALA A 217 -5.20 -9.20 -8.73
CA ALA A 217 -5.54 -9.63 -10.08
C ALA A 217 -5.29 -8.55 -11.16
N TRP A 218 -4.20 -7.80 -11.02
CA TRP A 218 -3.80 -6.72 -11.94
C TRP A 218 -4.75 -5.51 -11.98
N ASN A 219 -5.66 -5.40 -11.02
CA ASN A 219 -6.48 -4.20 -10.83
C ASN A 219 -5.66 -3.07 -10.20
N ARG A 220 -6.23 -1.87 -10.21
CA ARG A 220 -5.65 -0.70 -9.55
C ARG A 220 -6.12 -0.64 -8.10
N PRO A 221 -5.26 -0.27 -7.14
CA PRO A 221 -5.64 -0.21 -5.73
C PRO A 221 -6.88 0.62 -5.44
N ALA A 222 -7.03 1.78 -6.07
CA ALA A 222 -8.21 2.64 -5.89
C ALA A 222 -9.51 1.97 -6.34
N GLU A 223 -9.52 1.25 -7.47
CA GLU A 223 -10.69 0.54 -7.96
C GLU A 223 -11.15 -0.55 -6.98
N VAL A 224 -10.20 -1.33 -6.44
CA VAL A 224 -10.50 -2.37 -5.45
C VAL A 224 -10.92 -1.76 -4.11
N HIS A 225 -10.27 -0.65 -3.70
CA HIS A 225 -10.57 0.01 -2.43
C HIS A 225 -11.97 0.62 -2.39
N LEU A 226 -12.42 1.16 -3.52
CA LEU A 226 -13.75 1.73 -3.69
C LEU A 226 -14.82 0.70 -4.10
N GLY A 227 -14.45 -0.57 -4.24
CA GLY A 227 -15.37 -1.64 -4.63
C GLY A 227 -15.76 -1.64 -6.11
N ALA A 228 -15.04 -0.91 -6.95
CA ALA A 228 -15.26 -0.87 -8.40
C ALA A 228 -14.65 -2.07 -9.15
N ALA A 229 -13.74 -2.80 -8.51
CA ALA A 229 -13.12 -4.02 -9.06
C ALA A 229 -13.01 -5.11 -7.99
N ASP A 230 -13.20 -6.37 -8.42
CA ASP A 230 -12.97 -7.56 -7.60
C ASP A 230 -11.46 -7.86 -7.55
N PRO A 231 -10.82 -7.95 -6.38
CA PRO A 231 -9.40 -8.24 -6.26
C PRO A 231 -8.99 -9.64 -6.74
N LEU A 232 -9.96 -10.52 -7.02
CA LEU A 232 -9.72 -11.88 -7.51
C LEU A 232 -9.88 -12.00 -9.03
N LEU A 233 -10.52 -11.03 -9.67
CA LEU A 233 -10.83 -11.03 -11.10
C LEU A 233 -10.19 -9.82 -11.79
N PRO A 234 -9.45 -9.99 -12.88
CA PRO A 234 -8.85 -8.87 -13.59
C PRO A 234 -9.92 -8.03 -14.30
N ASN A 235 -9.92 -6.72 -14.07
CA ASN A 235 -10.79 -5.75 -14.72
C ASN A 235 -10.08 -5.12 -15.94
N PHE A 236 -9.77 -5.94 -16.95
CA PHE A 236 -9.22 -5.45 -18.21
C PHE A 236 -10.34 -4.96 -19.14
N PRO A 237 -10.06 -3.93 -19.99
CA PRO A 237 -10.96 -3.57 -21.09
C PRO A 237 -11.22 -4.78 -21.99
N GLU A 238 -12.46 -4.96 -22.45
CA GLU A 238 -12.79 -6.01 -23.38
C GLU A 238 -11.95 -5.91 -24.65
N THR A 239 -11.44 -7.05 -25.13
CA THR A 239 -10.50 -7.09 -26.24
C THR A 239 -11.10 -6.65 -27.57
N GLU A 240 -12.43 -6.64 -27.69
CA GLU A 240 -13.16 -6.20 -28.89
C GLU A 240 -13.06 -4.68 -29.12
N ASN A 241 -12.84 -3.92 -28.05
CA ASN A 241 -12.74 -2.46 -28.10
C ASN A 241 -11.29 -1.94 -28.17
N LEU A 242 -10.30 -2.83 -28.27
CA LEU A 242 -8.90 -2.42 -28.36
C LEU A 242 -8.54 -2.08 -29.81
N PRO A 243 -7.87 -0.94 -30.08
CA PRO A 243 -7.45 -0.59 -31.42
C PRO A 243 -6.52 -1.67 -31.98
N THR A 244 -6.85 -2.18 -33.14
CA THR A 244 -5.96 -3.07 -33.90
C THR A 244 -4.80 -2.25 -34.44
N THR A 245 -3.61 -2.42 -33.86
CA THR A 245 -2.38 -1.89 -34.48
C THR A 245 -2.20 -2.58 -35.84
N SER A 246 -2.50 -1.89 -36.91
CA SER A 246 -2.08 -2.31 -38.26
C SER A 246 -0.57 -2.47 -38.27
N ARG A 247 -0.08 -3.70 -38.49
CA ARG A 247 1.33 -3.92 -38.79
C ARG A 247 1.59 -3.14 -40.09
N GLY A 248 2.31 -2.05 -39.98
CA GLY A 248 2.91 -1.42 -41.13
C GLY A 248 3.84 -2.46 -41.79
N THR A 249 3.44 -2.99 -42.92
CA THR A 249 4.31 -3.69 -43.85
C THR A 249 5.23 -2.66 -44.46
N SER A 250 6.47 -2.69 -44.12
CA SER A 250 7.57 -2.11 -44.88
C SER A 250 8.75 -3.06 -44.82
#